data_5e15b793ac1b1dffad9ed0a2bbcc7cfd
#
_entry.id   5e15b793ac1b1dffad9ed0a2bbcc7cfd
#
_cell.length_a   1.000
_cell.length_b   1.000
_cell.length_c   1.000
_cell.angle_alpha   90.00
_cell.angle_beta   90.00
_cell.angle_gamma   90.00
#
_symmetry.space_group_name_H-M   'P 1'
#
loop_
_entity.id
_entity.type
_entity.pdbx_description
1 polymer ?
#
loop_
_entity_poly.entity_id
_entity_poly.type
_entity_poly.pdbx_seq_one_letter_code
_entity_poly.pdbx_strand_id
1 'polypeptide(L)' 'MVPKILRRSSVEELIGLSRSSIYAMMAKNEFPKPVKLDRRAVGWREDDIQNWLEHLQEQSND' A
#
# COMPACT_ATOMS: atom_id res chain seq x y z
N MET A 1 -3.23 15.21 -14.29
CA MET A 1 -4.18 14.11 -13.99
C MET A 1 -4.00 13.67 -12.56
N VAL A 2 -5.09 13.51 -11.86
CA VAL A 2 -5.04 13.15 -10.44
C VAL A 2 -4.83 11.64 -10.32
N PRO A 3 -3.83 11.20 -9.56
CA PRO A 3 -3.62 9.77 -9.37
C PRO A 3 -4.79 9.16 -8.60
N LYS A 4 -5.03 7.91 -8.89
CA LYS A 4 -6.08 7.16 -8.20
C LYS A 4 -5.65 6.85 -6.78
N ILE A 5 -6.59 7.00 -5.85
CA ILE A 5 -6.36 6.67 -4.45
C ILE A 5 -7.08 5.38 -4.12
N LEU A 6 -6.36 4.46 -3.51
CA LEU A 6 -6.91 3.16 -3.12
C LEU A 6 -7.17 3.16 -1.62
N ARG A 7 -8.38 2.75 -1.25
CA ARG A 7 -8.71 2.59 0.17
C ARG A 7 -8.09 1.31 0.69
N ARG A 8 -8.00 1.19 2.02
CA ARG A 8 -7.34 0.05 2.65
C ARG A 8 -7.91 -1.28 2.15
N SER A 9 -9.23 -1.41 2.08
CA SER A 9 -9.82 -2.68 1.64
C SER A 9 -9.42 -3.02 0.21
N SER A 10 -9.35 -2.01 -0.64
CA SER A 10 -8.92 -2.24 -2.02
C SER A 10 -7.46 -2.69 -2.08
N VAL A 11 -6.63 -2.08 -1.26
CA VAL A 11 -5.21 -2.47 -1.19
C VAL A 11 -5.07 -3.90 -0.70
N GLU A 12 -5.84 -4.26 0.33
CA GLU A 12 -5.81 -5.63 0.85
C GLU A 12 -6.16 -6.65 -0.22
N GLU A 13 -7.18 -6.36 -1.01
CA GLU A 13 -7.58 -7.27 -2.09
C GLU A 13 -6.53 -7.33 -3.18
N LEU A 14 -5.96 -6.20 -3.50
CA LEU A 14 -5.00 -6.11 -4.61
C LEU A 14 -3.73 -6.88 -4.30
N ILE A 15 -3.22 -6.77 -3.09
CA ILE A 15 -1.94 -7.37 -2.73
C ILE A 15 -2.09 -8.67 -1.95
N GLY A 16 -3.30 -9.00 -1.50
CA GLY A 16 -3.55 -10.25 -0.83
C GLY A 16 -3.04 -10.33 0.60
N LEU A 17 -2.84 -9.19 1.25
CA LEU A 17 -2.37 -9.15 2.63
C LEU A 17 -3.48 -8.67 3.54
N SER A 18 -3.42 -9.10 4.80
CA SER A 18 -4.40 -8.68 5.76
C SER A 18 -4.07 -7.29 6.31
N ARG A 19 -5.05 -6.70 6.99
CA ARG A 19 -4.85 -5.41 7.63
C ARG A 19 -3.67 -5.42 8.58
N SER A 20 -3.57 -6.48 9.39
CA SER A 20 -2.49 -6.59 10.36
C SER A 20 -1.13 -6.62 9.69
N SER A 21 -1.03 -7.35 8.58
CA SER A 21 0.23 -7.44 7.85
C SER A 21 0.63 -6.09 7.28
N ILE A 22 -0.33 -5.35 6.74
CA ILE A 22 -0.05 -4.03 6.18
C ILE A 22 0.48 -3.09 7.25
N TYR A 23 -0.19 -3.04 8.39
CA TYR A 23 0.24 -2.15 9.46
C TYR A 23 1.57 -2.56 10.06
N ALA A 24 1.82 -3.87 10.16
CA ALA A 24 3.12 -4.34 10.64
C ALA A 24 4.24 -3.91 9.71
N MET A 25 4.03 -3.99 8.41
CA MET A 25 5.03 -3.56 7.45
C MET A 25 5.22 -2.06 7.47
N MET A 26 4.15 -1.31 7.68
CA MET A 26 4.27 0.14 7.82
C MET A 26 5.14 0.52 9.01
N ALA A 27 4.99 -0.20 10.11
CA ALA A 27 5.78 0.07 11.30
C ALA A 27 7.27 -0.19 11.06
N LYS A 28 7.58 -1.07 10.13
CA LYS A 28 8.97 -1.38 9.77
C LYS A 28 9.47 -0.56 8.59
N ASN A 29 8.66 0.36 8.10
CA ASN A 29 8.98 1.14 6.90
C ASN A 29 9.16 0.28 5.66
N GLU A 30 8.43 -0.82 5.59
CA GLU A 30 8.48 -1.74 4.46
C GLU A 30 7.27 -1.65 3.57
N PHE A 31 6.42 -0.67 3.81
CA PHE A 31 5.22 -0.46 3.02
C PHE A 31 5.02 1.03 2.81
N PRO A 32 4.43 1.44 1.67
CA PRO A 32 4.21 2.87 1.43
C PRO A 32 3.33 3.49 2.50
N LYS A 33 3.60 4.74 2.80
CA LYS A 33 2.79 5.45 3.78
C LYS A 33 1.49 5.91 3.15
N PRO A 34 0.38 5.82 3.87
CA PRO A 34 -0.90 6.28 3.34
C PRO A 34 -0.95 7.80 3.30
N VAL A 35 -1.82 8.32 2.44
CA VAL A 35 -2.15 9.72 2.46
C VAL A 35 -3.47 9.90 3.19
N LYS A 36 -3.59 10.99 3.90
CA LYS A 36 -4.80 11.26 4.67
C LYS A 36 -5.83 11.91 3.76
N LEU A 37 -6.98 11.27 3.66
CA LEU A 37 -8.07 11.77 2.82
C LEU A 37 -9.04 12.63 3.62
N ASP A 38 -9.25 12.25 4.88
CA ASP A 38 -10.20 12.91 5.77
C ASP A 38 -9.79 12.56 7.18
N ARG A 39 -10.53 13.06 8.16
CA ARG A 39 -10.21 12.81 9.57
C ARG A 39 -10.10 11.33 9.89
N ARG A 40 -10.94 10.51 9.26
CA ARG A 40 -10.99 9.09 9.55
C ARG A 40 -10.71 8.22 8.34
N ALA A 41 -10.26 8.83 7.26
CA ALA A 41 -10.08 8.10 6.03
C ALA A 41 -8.65 8.27 5.54
N VAL A 42 -8.01 7.17 5.22
CA VAL A 42 -6.70 7.18 4.61
C VAL A 42 -6.75 6.33 3.35
N GLY A 43 -5.80 6.54 2.48
CA GLY A 43 -5.69 5.76 1.27
C GLY A 43 -4.26 5.77 0.80
N TRP A 44 -4.01 5.01 -0.24
CA TRP A 44 -2.67 4.92 -0.85
C TRP A 44 -2.79 5.33 -2.29
N ARG A 45 -1.78 6.03 -2.77
CA ARG A 45 -1.71 6.33 -4.19
C ARG A 45 -1.46 5.05 -4.96
N GLU A 46 -2.20 4.88 -6.04
CA GLU A 46 -2.05 3.69 -6.86
C GLU A 46 -0.61 3.53 -7.34
N ASP A 47 0.02 4.64 -7.69
CA ASP A 47 1.41 4.62 -8.15
C ASP A 47 2.35 4.08 -7.07
N ASP A 48 2.11 4.47 -5.83
CA ASP A 48 2.95 4.02 -4.72
C ASP A 48 2.81 2.51 -4.52
N ILE A 49 1.60 2.00 -4.61
CA ILE A 49 1.37 0.56 -4.47
C ILE A 49 2.00 -0.18 -5.63
N GLN A 50 1.88 0.36 -6.82
CA GLN A 50 2.46 -0.26 -8.01
C GLN A 50 3.97 -0.36 -7.88
N ASN A 51 4.61 0.73 -7.46
CA ASN A 51 6.05 0.75 -7.25
C ASN A 51 6.47 -0.25 -6.19
N TRP A 52 5.71 -0.35 -5.12
CA TRP A 52 6.00 -1.29 -4.05
C TRP A 52 5.95 -2.73 -4.55
N LEU A 53 4.94 -3.04 -5.36
CA LEU A 53 4.80 -4.39 -5.92
C LEU A 53 5.98 -4.72 -6.82
N GLU A 54 6.43 -3.76 -7.60
CA GLU A 54 7.58 -3.98 -8.47
C GLU A 54 8.85 -4.24 -7.68
N HIS A 55 9.01 -3.55 -6.58
CA HIS A 55 10.18 -3.76 -5.71
C HIS A 55 10.13 -5.14 -5.05
N LEU A 56 8.94 -5.62 -4.73
CA LEU A 56 8.81 -6.95 -4.18
C LEU A 56 9.32 -8.01 -5.14
N GLN A 57 8.98 -7.87 -6.41
CA GLN A 57 9.44 -8.82 -7.40
C GLN A 57 10.93 -8.84 -7.51
N GLU A 58 11.56 -7.68 -7.41
CA GLU A 58 13.01 -7.60 -7.47
C GLU A 58 13.66 -8.26 -6.26
N GLN A 59 13.06 -8.10 -5.10
CA GLN A 59 13.62 -8.63 -3.87
C GLN A 59 13.39 -10.12 -3.71
N SER A 60 12.30 -10.63 -4.25
CA SER A 60 11.96 -12.04 -4.11
C SER A 60 12.52 -12.85 -5.28
N ASN A 61 13.53 -12.40 -5.84
CA ASN A 61 14.16 -12.98 -6.99
C ASN A 61 15.05 -14.14 -6.56
N ASP A 62 14.56 -15.29 -6.53
CA ASP A 62 15.34 -16.45 -6.14
C ASP A 62 15.71 -17.31 -7.32
#